data_ec71411cc7a6fa2174b32d435544bbfb
#
_entry.id   ec71411cc7a6fa2174b32d435544bbfb
#
_cell.length_a   1.000
_cell.length_b   1.000
_cell.length_c   1.000
_cell.angle_alpha   90.00
_cell.angle_beta   90.00
_cell.angle_gamma   90.00
#
_symmetry.space_group_name_H-M   'P 1'
#
loop_
_entity.id
_entity.type
_entity.pdbx_description
1 polymer ?
#
loop_
_entity_poly.entity_id
_entity_poly.type
_entity_poly.pdbx_seq_one_letter_code
_entity_poly.pdbx_strand_id
1 'polypeptide(L)'
;EGFRLDDIRRLAQTRFVDDNTQDYLTEVTNEIMALGPYFRAVIDSLDFFLQREDPSRVVAMVRMLQAHAQLNRGLLLVSVSTNGLDPTVKQELASIADMVLSFQVRTIGTDFETSMIVSKFRNAPENLKILVFRVTPEEGITPETVERIA
;
A
#
# COMPACT_ATOMS: atom_id res chain seq x y z
N GLU A 1 9.71 17.49 14.45
CA GLU A 1 9.23 18.59 13.58
C GLU A 1 8.31 17.96 12.55
N GLY A 2 7.01 18.31 12.63
CA GLY A 2 5.99 17.71 11.77
C GLY A 2 6.02 18.33 10.37
N PHE A 3 5.82 17.50 9.36
CA PHE A 3 5.54 17.94 7.99
C PHE A 3 4.35 18.90 7.99
N ARG A 4 4.55 20.12 7.52
CA ARG A 4 3.46 21.09 7.37
C ARG A 4 2.61 20.71 6.15
N LEU A 5 1.30 20.87 6.26
CA LEU A 5 0.32 20.67 5.16
C LEU A 5 0.72 21.41 3.87
N ASP A 6 1.47 22.51 4.00
CA ASP A 6 1.97 23.30 2.86
C ASP A 6 3.08 22.60 2.08
N ASP A 7 3.88 21.73 2.74
CA ASP A 7 4.91 20.93 2.07
C ASP A 7 4.27 19.82 1.24
N ILE A 8 3.16 19.25 1.74
CA ILE A 8 2.36 18.25 1.00
C ILE A 8 1.69 18.91 -0.22
N ARG A 9 1.16 20.14 -0.07
CA ARG A 9 0.58 20.88 -1.20
C ARG A 9 1.61 21.26 -2.25
N ARG A 10 2.84 21.64 -1.86
CA ARG A 10 3.93 21.92 -2.80
C ARG A 10 4.32 20.68 -3.59
N LEU A 11 4.44 19.52 -2.95
CA LEU A 11 4.73 18.26 -3.62
C LEU A 11 3.59 17.84 -4.57
N ALA A 12 2.33 18.08 -4.19
CA ALA A 12 1.16 17.77 -5.03
C ALA A 12 0.99 18.75 -6.22
N GLN A 13 1.49 19.98 -6.12
CA GLN A 13 1.33 20.97 -7.19
C GLN A 13 2.48 20.98 -8.23
N THR A 14 3.57 20.28 -7.99
CA THR A 14 4.78 20.55 -8.75
C THR A 14 4.95 19.74 -10.01
N ARG A 15 4.17 18.70 -10.33
CA ARG A 15 4.47 17.90 -11.54
C ARG A 15 3.30 17.07 -12.08
N PHE A 16 2.26 17.72 -12.55
CA PHE A 16 1.43 17.14 -13.62
C PHE A 16 1.65 17.94 -14.90
N VAL A 17 2.86 17.90 -15.41
CA VAL A 17 3.13 18.25 -16.81
C VAL A 17 3.12 16.93 -17.56
N ASP A 18 2.20 16.82 -18.51
CA ASP A 18 2.05 15.71 -19.44
C ASP A 18 3.25 15.67 -20.37
N ASP A 19 4.38 15.15 -19.86
CA ASP A 19 5.56 14.92 -20.68
C ASP A 19 5.81 13.40 -20.73
N ASN A 20 5.48 12.83 -21.87
CA ASN A 20 5.56 11.39 -22.19
C ASN A 20 7.00 10.85 -22.14
N THR A 21 7.97 11.63 -21.66
CA THR A 21 9.39 11.30 -21.56
C THR A 21 9.88 11.12 -20.13
N GLN A 22 9.05 11.42 -19.11
CA GLN A 22 9.48 11.36 -17.72
C GLN A 22 9.36 9.94 -17.14
N ASP A 23 10.47 9.34 -16.75
CA ASP A 23 10.52 8.04 -16.07
C ASP A 23 10.20 8.22 -14.57
N TYR A 24 8.89 8.36 -14.28
CA TYR A 24 8.40 8.51 -12.92
C TYR A 24 8.77 7.36 -11.98
N LEU A 25 8.90 6.14 -12.54
CA LEU A 25 9.30 4.97 -11.76
C LEU A 25 10.71 5.16 -11.19
N THR A 26 11.64 5.58 -12.04
CA THR A 26 13.02 5.87 -11.63
C THR A 26 13.08 7.07 -10.67
N GLU A 27 12.30 8.11 -10.92
CA GLU A 27 12.27 9.31 -10.07
C GLU A 27 11.81 8.98 -8.65
N VAL A 28 10.65 8.32 -8.50
CA VAL A 28 10.12 7.91 -7.19
C VAL A 28 11.07 6.95 -6.48
N THR A 29 11.68 6.04 -7.23
CA THR A 29 12.68 5.14 -6.67
C THR A 29 13.84 5.92 -6.07
N ASN A 30 14.42 6.86 -6.81
CA ASN A 30 15.56 7.65 -6.36
C ASN A 30 15.21 8.53 -5.15
N GLU A 31 14.03 9.14 -5.14
CA GLU A 31 13.55 9.94 -4.01
C GLU A 31 13.46 9.11 -2.72
N ILE A 32 12.89 7.90 -2.79
CA ILE A 32 12.79 7.03 -1.61
C ILE A 32 14.16 6.49 -1.21
N MET A 33 15.00 6.10 -2.18
CA MET A 33 16.36 5.63 -1.92
C MET A 33 17.27 6.68 -1.29
N ALA A 34 16.98 7.97 -1.48
CA ALA A 34 17.70 9.07 -0.84
C ALA A 34 17.29 9.30 0.63
N LEU A 35 16.20 8.68 1.10
CA LEU A 35 15.76 8.81 2.48
C LEU A 35 16.72 8.08 3.43
N GLY A 36 17.06 8.76 4.51
CA GLY A 36 17.95 8.23 5.55
C GLY A 36 17.26 7.22 6.50
N PRO A 37 17.97 6.81 7.57
CA PRO A 37 17.45 5.83 8.52
C PRO A 37 16.10 6.23 9.16
N TYR A 38 15.28 5.21 9.45
CA TYR A 38 13.96 5.34 10.09
C TYR A 38 12.92 6.12 9.27
N PHE A 39 13.07 6.16 7.94
CA PHE A 39 12.11 6.82 7.07
C PHE A 39 10.71 6.16 7.11
N ARG A 40 9.73 6.93 6.65
CA ARG A 40 8.36 6.46 6.39
C ARG A 40 7.99 6.92 4.98
N ALA A 41 7.64 5.97 4.12
CA ALA A 41 7.21 6.27 2.76
C ALA A 41 5.90 5.54 2.45
N VAL A 42 5.06 6.18 1.66
CA VAL A 42 3.78 5.61 1.19
C VAL A 42 3.72 5.80 -0.32
N ILE A 43 3.45 4.71 -1.04
CA ILE A 43 3.12 4.70 -2.46
C ILE A 43 1.63 4.35 -2.59
N ASP A 44 0.82 5.33 -2.91
CA ASP A 44 -0.62 5.16 -3.11
C ASP A 44 -1.01 5.72 -4.49
N SER A 45 -1.08 4.89 -5.53
CA SER A 45 -0.93 3.44 -5.54
C SER A 45 0.07 2.98 -6.62
N LEU A 46 0.45 1.68 -6.62
CA LEU A 46 1.24 1.07 -7.70
C LEU A 46 0.47 1.00 -9.02
N ASP A 47 -0.86 1.11 -9.00
CA ASP A 47 -1.69 1.05 -10.22
C ASP A 47 -1.25 2.06 -11.27
N PHE A 48 -0.78 3.23 -10.86
CA PHE A 48 -0.25 4.25 -11.75
C PHE A 48 0.95 3.73 -12.57
N PHE A 49 1.87 3.03 -11.93
CA PHE A 49 3.04 2.47 -12.59
C PHE A 49 2.70 1.23 -13.39
N LEU A 50 1.87 0.33 -12.86
CA LEU A 50 1.46 -0.91 -13.54
C LEU A 50 0.68 -0.67 -14.84
N GLN A 51 0.06 0.50 -15.00
CA GLN A 51 -0.62 0.90 -16.24
C GLN A 51 0.32 1.47 -17.31
N ARG A 52 1.52 1.91 -16.94
CA ARG A 52 2.45 2.66 -17.81
C ARG A 52 3.76 1.95 -18.06
N GLU A 53 4.16 1.08 -17.15
CA GLU A 53 5.44 0.40 -17.15
C GLU A 53 5.27 -1.10 -17.29
N ASP A 54 6.33 -1.78 -17.72
CA ASP A 54 6.39 -3.24 -17.64
C ASP A 54 6.25 -3.68 -16.18
N PRO A 55 5.32 -4.60 -15.87
CA PRO A 55 5.11 -5.06 -14.50
C PRO A 55 6.38 -5.59 -13.82
N SER A 56 7.30 -6.17 -14.59
CA SER A 56 8.58 -6.67 -14.05
C SER A 56 9.45 -5.54 -13.51
N ARG A 57 9.43 -4.35 -14.14
CA ARG A 57 10.13 -3.15 -13.65
C ARG A 57 9.53 -2.67 -12.33
N VAL A 58 8.20 -2.67 -12.22
CA VAL A 58 7.49 -2.26 -10.99
C VAL A 58 7.81 -3.22 -9.84
N VAL A 59 7.79 -4.52 -10.10
CA VAL A 59 8.17 -5.54 -9.10
C VAL A 59 9.62 -5.38 -8.67
N ALA A 60 10.53 -5.13 -9.62
CA ALA A 60 11.95 -4.89 -9.31
C ALA A 60 12.15 -3.64 -8.45
N MET A 61 11.42 -2.55 -8.73
CA MET A 61 11.40 -1.35 -7.89
C MET A 61 10.97 -1.68 -6.45
N VAL A 62 9.83 -2.36 -6.28
CA VAL A 62 9.31 -2.70 -4.94
C VAL A 62 10.32 -3.56 -4.17
N ARG A 63 10.98 -4.51 -4.84
CA ARG A 63 12.02 -5.35 -4.24
C ARG A 63 13.23 -4.53 -3.76
N MET A 64 13.66 -3.56 -4.57
CA MET A 64 14.78 -2.67 -4.22
C MET A 64 14.41 -1.75 -3.05
N LEU A 65 13.23 -1.16 -3.07
CA LEU A 65 12.72 -0.31 -1.98
C LEU A 65 12.52 -1.08 -0.68
N GLN A 66 12.08 -2.35 -0.75
CA GLN A 66 11.96 -3.23 0.41
C GLN A 66 13.34 -3.50 1.04
N ALA A 67 14.35 -3.79 0.23
CA ALA A 67 15.72 -3.98 0.72
C ALA A 67 16.27 -2.70 1.38
N HIS A 68 16.02 -1.53 0.77
CA HIS A 68 16.39 -0.24 1.34
C HIS A 68 15.68 0.01 2.68
N ALA A 69 14.39 -0.29 2.78
CA ALA A 69 13.63 -0.17 4.02
C ALA A 69 14.21 -1.05 5.13
N GLN A 70 14.58 -2.29 4.82
CA GLN A 70 15.20 -3.19 5.79
C GLN A 70 16.55 -2.67 6.28
N LEU A 71 17.43 -2.21 5.37
CA LEU A 71 18.74 -1.70 5.70
C LEU A 71 18.68 -0.44 6.58
N ASN A 72 17.71 0.42 6.33
CA ASN A 72 17.54 1.71 7.00
C ASN A 72 16.53 1.68 8.16
N ARG A 73 16.00 0.52 8.53
CA ARG A 73 14.92 0.38 9.53
C ARG A 73 13.73 1.30 9.20
N GLY A 74 13.48 1.48 7.92
CA GLY A 74 12.38 2.27 7.38
C GLY A 74 11.07 1.50 7.35
N LEU A 75 9.98 2.22 7.10
CA LEU A 75 8.67 1.65 6.81
C LEU A 75 8.24 2.12 5.41
N LEU A 76 7.92 1.17 4.55
CA LEU A 76 7.33 1.40 3.24
C LEU A 76 5.92 0.79 3.23
N LEU A 77 4.91 1.61 2.96
CA LEU A 77 3.54 1.19 2.71
C LEU A 77 3.26 1.34 1.21
N VAL A 78 2.67 0.31 0.64
CA VAL A 78 2.34 0.28 -0.78
C VAL A 78 0.92 -0.21 -0.95
N SER A 79 0.07 0.54 -1.65
CA SER A 79 -1.27 0.10 -2.02
C SER A 79 -1.30 -0.36 -3.48
N VAL A 80 -2.17 -1.32 -3.78
CA VAL A 80 -2.45 -1.79 -5.14
C VAL A 80 -3.88 -2.32 -5.22
N SER A 81 -4.59 -1.99 -6.30
CA SER A 81 -5.88 -2.59 -6.60
C SER A 81 -5.71 -4.04 -7.05
N THR A 82 -6.48 -4.94 -6.46
CA THR A 82 -6.44 -6.35 -6.88
C THR A 82 -7.37 -6.66 -8.04
N ASN A 83 -8.23 -5.71 -8.43
CA ASN A 83 -9.15 -5.86 -9.55
C ASN A 83 -8.38 -5.72 -10.87
N GLY A 84 -8.33 -6.79 -11.66
CA GLY A 84 -7.62 -6.81 -12.93
C GLY A 84 -6.09 -6.94 -12.84
N LEU A 85 -5.54 -7.07 -11.64
CA LEU A 85 -4.12 -7.32 -11.47
C LEU A 85 -3.76 -8.76 -11.90
N ASP A 86 -2.70 -8.89 -12.69
CA ASP A 86 -2.18 -10.21 -13.08
C ASP A 86 -1.84 -11.04 -11.84
N PRO A 87 -2.31 -12.32 -11.76
CA PRO A 87 -2.07 -13.18 -10.60
C PRO A 87 -0.59 -13.40 -10.28
N THR A 88 0.28 -13.43 -11.30
CA THR A 88 1.73 -13.61 -11.13
C THR A 88 2.33 -12.39 -10.46
N VAL A 89 2.00 -11.20 -10.94
CA VAL A 89 2.43 -9.91 -10.36
C VAL A 89 1.95 -9.78 -8.92
N LYS A 90 0.69 -10.13 -8.65
CA LYS A 90 0.13 -10.15 -7.30
C LYS A 90 0.93 -11.07 -6.36
N GLN A 91 1.25 -12.27 -6.84
CA GLN A 91 2.02 -13.25 -6.06
C GLN A 91 3.45 -12.76 -5.80
N GLU A 92 4.10 -12.16 -6.79
CA GLU A 92 5.45 -11.61 -6.63
C GLU A 92 5.47 -10.45 -5.63
N LEU A 93 4.56 -9.49 -5.73
CA LEU A 93 4.44 -8.39 -4.77
C LEU A 93 4.18 -8.91 -3.35
N ALA A 94 3.26 -9.88 -3.20
CA ALA A 94 2.99 -10.50 -1.91
C ALA A 94 4.21 -11.27 -1.36
N SER A 95 5.05 -11.86 -2.22
CA SER A 95 6.27 -12.55 -1.79
C SER A 95 7.31 -11.60 -1.19
N ILE A 96 7.43 -10.40 -1.75
CA ILE A 96 8.37 -9.36 -1.31
C ILE A 96 7.95 -8.75 0.03
N ALA A 97 6.66 -8.46 0.21
CA ALA A 97 6.14 -7.78 1.38
C ALA A 97 6.37 -8.56 2.69
N ASP A 98 6.67 -7.87 3.78
CA ASP A 98 6.74 -8.45 5.13
C ASP A 98 5.35 -8.65 5.74
N MET A 99 4.40 -7.79 5.37
CA MET A 99 2.99 -7.88 5.74
C MET A 99 2.12 -7.65 4.51
N VAL A 100 1.05 -8.42 4.38
CA VAL A 100 0.01 -8.22 3.35
C VAL A 100 -1.33 -8.08 4.03
N LEU A 101 -1.95 -6.91 3.82
CA LEU A 101 -3.29 -6.58 4.27
C LEU A 101 -4.22 -6.54 3.06
N SER A 102 -5.33 -7.27 3.13
CA SER A 102 -6.37 -7.26 2.10
C SER A 102 -7.63 -6.61 2.65
N PHE A 103 -8.09 -5.54 2.00
CA PHE A 103 -9.34 -4.88 2.34
C PHE A 103 -10.43 -5.35 1.40
N GLN A 104 -11.59 -5.67 1.95
CA GLN A 104 -12.75 -6.13 1.19
C GLN A 104 -14.00 -5.42 1.67
N VAL A 105 -14.86 -5.07 0.72
CA VAL A 105 -16.23 -4.59 1.01
C VAL A 105 -17.19 -5.61 0.49
N ARG A 106 -18.12 -6.05 1.34
CA ARG A 106 -19.19 -7.01 1.01
C ARG A 106 -20.54 -6.37 1.27
N THR A 107 -21.51 -6.69 0.44
CA THR A 107 -22.91 -6.31 0.68
C THR A 107 -23.57 -7.41 1.49
N ILE A 108 -24.17 -7.06 2.63
CA ILE A 108 -24.96 -7.96 3.48
C ILE A 108 -26.36 -7.37 3.61
N GLY A 109 -27.30 -7.91 2.86
CA GLY A 109 -28.65 -7.32 2.77
C GLY A 109 -28.61 -5.94 2.13
N THR A 110 -28.93 -4.89 2.90
CA THR A 110 -28.90 -3.48 2.48
C THR A 110 -27.64 -2.75 2.94
N ASP A 111 -26.80 -3.39 3.75
CA ASP A 111 -25.64 -2.77 4.38
C ASP A 111 -24.30 -3.19 3.73
N PHE A 112 -23.27 -2.39 3.95
CA PHE A 112 -21.91 -2.71 3.54
C PHE A 112 -21.09 -3.12 4.77
N GLU A 113 -20.44 -4.28 4.67
CA GLU A 113 -19.46 -4.74 5.63
C GLU A 113 -18.05 -4.53 5.05
N THR A 114 -17.22 -3.86 5.80
CA THR A 114 -15.79 -3.69 5.44
C THR A 114 -14.94 -4.61 6.32
N SER A 115 -14.08 -5.39 5.70
CA SER A 115 -13.17 -6.28 6.40
C SER A 115 -11.73 -6.10 5.95
N MET A 116 -10.81 -6.29 6.89
CA MET A 116 -9.38 -6.36 6.67
C MET A 116 -8.89 -7.77 7.03
N ILE A 117 -8.18 -8.39 6.10
CA ILE A 117 -7.59 -9.72 6.27
C ILE A 117 -6.08 -9.55 6.28
N VAL A 118 -5.42 -9.99 7.35
CA VAL A 118 -3.97 -10.13 7.39
C VAL A 118 -3.62 -11.43 6.68
N SER A 119 -3.23 -11.35 5.40
CA SER A 119 -2.95 -12.54 4.57
C SER A 119 -1.52 -13.04 4.74
N LYS A 120 -0.61 -12.18 5.17
CA LYS A 120 0.78 -12.49 5.47
C LYS A 120 1.30 -11.58 6.56
N PHE A 121 2.07 -12.16 7.47
CA PHE A 121 2.88 -11.39 8.40
C PHE A 121 4.14 -12.20 8.71
N ARG A 122 5.30 -11.71 8.26
CA ARG A 122 6.59 -12.37 8.47
C ARG A 122 6.87 -12.50 9.98
N ASN A 123 7.23 -13.70 10.42
CA ASN A 123 7.53 -14.04 11.82
C ASN A 123 6.35 -13.96 12.80
N ALA A 124 5.10 -13.87 12.34
CA ALA A 124 3.95 -14.00 13.21
C ALA A 124 3.43 -15.45 13.24
N PRO A 125 2.86 -15.90 14.36
CA PRO A 125 2.14 -17.16 14.39
C PRO A 125 0.94 -17.12 13.44
N GLU A 126 0.57 -18.27 12.89
CA GLU A 126 -0.42 -18.45 11.78
C GLU A 126 -1.87 -18.05 12.12
N ASN A 127 -2.12 -17.25 13.13
CA ASN A 127 -3.44 -16.76 13.46
C ASN A 127 -3.81 -15.57 12.57
N LEU A 128 -4.14 -15.85 11.31
CA LEU A 128 -4.73 -14.89 10.40
C LEU A 128 -6.09 -14.46 10.94
N LYS A 129 -6.20 -13.19 11.33
CA LYS A 129 -7.45 -12.62 11.83
C LYS A 129 -8.13 -11.83 10.74
N ILE A 130 -9.44 -12.00 10.65
CA ILE A 130 -10.32 -11.11 9.89
C ILE A 130 -10.81 -10.07 10.87
N LEU A 131 -10.57 -8.81 10.57
CA LEU A 131 -11.07 -7.67 11.33
C LEU A 131 -12.21 -7.05 10.53
N VAL A 132 -13.40 -7.06 11.10
CA VAL A 132 -14.57 -6.37 10.54
C VAL A 132 -14.66 -5.00 11.21
N PHE A 133 -14.93 -3.96 10.42
CA PHE A 133 -15.02 -2.60 10.92
C PHE A 133 -16.00 -1.76 10.09
N ARG A 134 -16.51 -0.70 10.71
CA ARG A 134 -17.25 0.37 10.02
C ARG A 134 -16.41 1.64 9.96
N VAL A 135 -16.73 2.44 8.97
CA VAL A 135 -16.17 3.79 8.87
C VAL A 135 -17.35 4.77 8.92
N THR A 136 -17.39 5.57 9.97
CA THR A 136 -18.41 6.61 10.14
C THR A 136 -17.77 7.98 10.21
N PRO A 137 -18.46 9.05 9.79
CA PRO A 137 -17.93 10.42 9.87
C PRO A 137 -17.66 10.87 11.32
N GLU A 138 -18.44 10.35 12.28
CA GLU A 138 -18.41 10.76 13.68
C GLU A 138 -17.30 10.04 14.47
N GLU A 139 -17.15 8.74 14.23
CA GLU A 139 -16.27 7.88 15.04
C GLU A 139 -15.03 7.42 14.30
N GLY A 140 -14.97 7.66 12.98
CA GLY A 140 -13.90 7.14 12.12
C GLY A 140 -13.97 5.61 11.95
N ILE A 141 -12.88 4.89 12.15
CA ILE A 141 -12.82 3.44 12.01
C ILE A 141 -13.15 2.78 13.36
N THR A 142 -14.28 2.08 13.42
CA THR A 142 -14.73 1.35 14.61
C THR A 142 -14.75 -0.16 14.34
N PRO A 143 -14.05 -0.98 15.15
CA PRO A 143 -14.11 -2.43 15.00
C PRO A 143 -15.50 -2.95 15.34
N GLU A 144 -15.99 -3.90 14.54
CA GLU A 144 -17.22 -4.63 14.81
C GLU A 144 -16.88 -5.98 15.44
N THR A 145 -17.52 -6.26 16.57
CA THR A 145 -17.47 -7.58 17.17
C THR A 145 -18.47 -8.46 16.44
N VAL A 146 -18.01 -9.34 15.56
CA VAL A 146 -18.87 -10.36 14.96
C VAL A 146 -19.10 -11.42 16.01
N GLU A 147 -20.20 -11.34 16.74
CA GLU A 147 -20.71 -12.50 17.48
C GLU A 147 -21.13 -13.55 16.45
N ARG A 148 -20.31 -14.57 16.26
CA ARG A 148 -20.75 -15.77 15.55
C ARG A 148 -21.75 -16.48 16.44
N ILE A 149 -23.03 -16.29 16.18
CA ILE A 149 -24.06 -17.18 16.68
C ILE A 149 -23.81 -18.54 16.00
N ALA A 150 -23.36 -19.48 16.81
CA ALA A 150 -23.13 -20.88 16.41
C ALA A 150 -24.48 -21.60 16.28
#